data_f09c2cac9a3b1629398bde3296ce8039
#
_entry.id   f09c2cac9a3b1629398bde3296ce8039
#
_cell.length_a   1.000
_cell.length_b   1.000
_cell.length_c   1.000
_cell.angle_alpha   90.00
_cell.angle_beta   90.00
_cell.angle_gamma   90.00
#
_symmetry.space_group_name_H-M   'P 1'
#
loop_
_entity.id
_entity.type
_entity.pdbx_description
1 polymer ?
#
loop_
_entity_poly.entity_id
_entity_poly.type
_entity_poly.pdbx_seq_one_letter_code
_entity_poly.pdbx_strand_id
1 'polypeptide(L)'
;MASSILVLKRRVPSQNQFQYRHWKAYMVEKETWYVLLRAQLTPRRPRDEPIRMALRSYRTKLVDYANLVGGAKPIPDALIRLGWLKDDSPRWFHCDYFQFQVPKAEERTELEFLPWSGQEFDDDAPA
;
A
#
# COMPACT_ATOMS: atom_id res chain seq x y z
N MET A 1 21.25 5.79 3.30
CA MET A 1 20.30 6.62 2.56
C MET A 1 19.06 6.82 3.42
N ALA A 2 18.61 8.03 3.57
CA ALA A 2 17.42 8.29 4.37
C ALA A 2 16.20 7.69 3.67
N SER A 3 15.30 7.08 4.43
CA SER A 3 14.03 6.62 3.91
C SER A 3 13.16 7.82 3.54
N SER A 4 12.40 7.69 2.46
CA SER A 4 11.45 8.71 2.03
C SER A 4 10.07 8.36 2.56
N ILE A 5 9.39 9.34 3.12
CA ILE A 5 8.02 9.18 3.61
C ILE A 5 7.10 9.99 2.71
N LEU A 6 6.08 9.33 2.17
CA LEU A 6 5.00 9.97 1.44
C LEU A 6 3.83 10.17 2.37
N VAL A 7 3.26 11.36 2.36
CA VAL A 7 2.05 11.67 3.11
C VAL A 7 0.90 11.87 2.12
N LEU A 8 -0.13 11.05 2.25
CA LEU A 8 -1.31 11.09 1.41
C LEU A 8 -2.49 11.49 2.28
N LYS A 9 -3.12 12.61 1.96
CA LYS A 9 -4.23 13.15 2.75
C LYS A 9 -5.53 12.41 2.44
N ARG A 10 -5.49 11.09 2.62
CA ARG A 10 -6.63 10.24 2.43
C ARG A 10 -6.50 9.04 3.37
N ARG A 11 -7.58 8.70 4.03
CA ARG A 11 -7.62 7.51 4.87
C ARG A 11 -7.74 6.26 4.00
N VAL A 12 -6.99 5.22 4.36
CA VAL A 12 -7.19 3.90 3.74
C VAL A 12 -8.61 3.43 4.06
N PRO A 13 -9.40 3.03 3.06
CA PRO A 13 -10.72 2.47 3.32
C PRO A 13 -10.60 1.12 4.03
N SER A 14 -11.65 0.68 4.73
CA SER A 14 -11.68 -0.69 5.20
C SER A 14 -12.14 -1.61 4.06
N GLN A 15 -11.74 -2.88 4.11
CA GLN A 15 -12.16 -3.85 3.10
C GLN A 15 -13.68 -3.98 3.05
N ASN A 16 -14.37 -3.78 4.17
CA ASN A 16 -15.82 -3.82 4.23
C ASN A 16 -16.49 -2.83 3.27
N GLN A 17 -15.80 -1.74 2.92
CA GLN A 17 -16.32 -0.78 1.96
C GLN A 17 -16.43 -1.35 0.55
N PHE A 18 -15.71 -2.45 0.26
CA PHE A 18 -15.76 -3.14 -1.03
C PHE A 18 -16.63 -4.38 -0.99
N GLN A 19 -16.84 -4.98 0.18
CA GLN A 19 -17.42 -6.31 0.34
C GLN A 19 -18.86 -6.41 -0.20
N TYR A 20 -19.66 -5.36 0.02
CA TYR A 20 -21.06 -5.31 -0.40
C TYR A 20 -21.28 -4.37 -1.58
N ARG A 21 -20.19 -3.88 -2.15
CA ARG A 21 -20.24 -2.99 -3.30
C ARG A 21 -19.67 -3.71 -4.49
N HIS A 22 -20.14 -3.30 -5.65
CA HIS A 22 -19.63 -3.83 -6.90
C HIS A 22 -18.16 -3.49 -7.06
N TRP A 23 -17.45 -4.25 -7.89
CA TRP A 23 -16.07 -4.02 -8.26
C TRP A 23 -15.81 -2.55 -8.69
N LYS A 24 -16.84 -1.83 -9.14
CA LYS A 24 -16.74 -0.41 -9.48
C LYS A 24 -16.22 0.46 -8.34
N ALA A 25 -16.65 0.18 -7.10
CA ALA A 25 -16.16 0.94 -5.94
C ALA A 25 -14.67 0.71 -5.75
N TYR A 26 -14.20 -0.52 -5.93
CA TYR A 26 -12.78 -0.86 -5.86
C TYR A 26 -12.00 -0.16 -6.98
N MET A 27 -12.52 -0.15 -8.20
CA MET A 27 -11.86 0.49 -9.34
C MET A 27 -11.74 2.01 -9.14
N VAL A 28 -12.78 2.64 -8.59
CA VAL A 28 -12.72 4.07 -8.26
C VAL A 28 -11.63 4.33 -7.21
N GLU A 29 -11.55 3.49 -6.20
CA GLU A 29 -10.54 3.61 -5.15
C GLU A 29 -9.13 3.44 -5.72
N LYS A 30 -8.93 2.45 -6.59
CA LYS A 30 -7.63 2.25 -7.27
C LYS A 30 -7.21 3.50 -8.04
N GLU A 31 -8.12 4.08 -8.81
CA GLU A 31 -7.82 5.27 -9.61
C GLU A 31 -7.51 6.47 -8.74
N THR A 32 -8.24 6.61 -7.64
CA THR A 32 -8.01 7.71 -6.69
C THR A 32 -6.61 7.62 -6.08
N TRP A 33 -6.21 6.44 -5.62
CA TRP A 33 -4.87 6.25 -5.06
C TRP A 33 -3.78 6.42 -6.11
N TYR A 34 -4.04 5.98 -7.35
CA TYR A 34 -3.12 6.20 -8.46
C TYR A 34 -2.86 7.70 -8.69
N VAL A 35 -3.91 8.50 -8.73
CA VAL A 35 -3.79 9.95 -8.93
C VAL A 35 -3.01 10.60 -7.80
N LEU A 36 -3.32 10.23 -6.55
CA LEU A 36 -2.63 10.78 -5.38
C LEU A 36 -1.15 10.42 -5.38
N LEU A 37 -0.81 9.18 -5.68
CA LEU A 37 0.57 8.72 -5.72
C LEU A 37 1.33 9.35 -6.87
N ARG A 38 0.71 9.45 -8.05
CA ARG A 38 1.34 10.07 -9.21
C ARG A 38 1.67 11.55 -8.97
N ALA A 39 0.92 12.22 -8.14
CA ALA A 39 1.21 13.61 -7.79
C ALA A 39 2.54 13.76 -7.05
N GLN A 40 3.03 12.71 -6.40
CA GLN A 40 4.26 12.73 -5.62
C GLN A 40 5.37 11.85 -6.19
N LEU A 41 5.01 10.85 -7.01
CA LEU A 41 5.96 9.90 -7.58
C LEU A 41 5.93 9.97 -9.10
N THR A 42 7.08 10.24 -9.69
CA THR A 42 7.19 10.22 -11.15
C THR A 42 7.05 8.78 -11.66
N PRO A 43 6.21 8.53 -12.68
CA PRO A 43 6.16 7.22 -13.32
C PRO A 43 7.54 6.81 -13.81
N ARG A 44 7.87 5.54 -13.71
CA ARG A 44 9.19 5.06 -14.06
C ARG A 44 9.12 3.68 -14.71
N ARG A 45 10.24 3.28 -15.31
CA ARG A 45 10.45 1.91 -15.76
C ARG A 45 10.24 0.97 -14.58
N PRO A 46 9.59 -0.20 -14.78
CA PRO A 46 9.36 -1.14 -13.69
C PRO A 46 10.63 -1.47 -12.92
N ARG A 47 10.52 -1.39 -11.60
CA ARG A 47 11.64 -1.65 -10.70
C ARG A 47 11.94 -3.14 -10.66
N ASP A 48 13.22 -3.49 -10.72
CA ASP A 48 13.70 -4.88 -10.69
C ASP A 48 14.32 -5.23 -9.34
N GLU A 49 13.96 -4.50 -8.30
CA GLU A 49 14.50 -4.67 -6.96
C GLU A 49 13.37 -4.94 -5.97
N PRO A 50 13.59 -5.83 -4.99
CA PRO A 50 12.63 -5.99 -3.91
C PRO A 50 12.48 -4.70 -3.11
N ILE A 51 11.29 -4.48 -2.59
CA ILE A 51 11.02 -3.31 -1.76
C ILE A 51 10.20 -3.70 -0.54
N ARG A 52 10.54 -3.10 0.58
CA ARG A 52 9.76 -3.19 1.81
C ARG A 52 9.10 -1.84 2.06
N MET A 53 7.86 -1.87 2.48
CA MET A 53 7.11 -0.65 2.73
C MET A 53 6.45 -0.73 4.09
N ALA A 54 6.51 0.36 4.85
CA ALA A 54 5.66 0.54 6.02
C ALA A 54 4.48 1.42 5.61
N LEU A 55 3.28 0.94 5.85
CA LEU A 55 2.05 1.69 5.62
C LEU A 55 1.44 2.03 6.97
N ARG A 56 1.27 3.32 7.24
CA ARG A 56 0.66 3.81 8.46
C ARG A 56 -0.66 4.49 8.13
N SER A 57 -1.74 3.92 8.66
CA SER A 57 -3.07 4.49 8.49
C SER A 57 -3.47 5.26 9.74
N TYR A 58 -3.61 6.56 9.60
CA TYR A 58 -4.07 7.45 10.68
C TYR A 58 -5.55 7.69 10.47
N ARG A 59 -6.36 7.24 11.44
CA ARG A 59 -7.81 7.20 11.26
C ARG A 59 -8.55 7.44 12.58
N THR A 60 -9.78 7.91 12.46
CA THR A 60 -10.60 8.19 13.65
C THR A 60 -11.10 6.92 14.32
N LYS A 61 -11.31 5.86 13.54
CA LYS A 61 -11.80 4.59 14.03
C LYS A 61 -10.89 3.47 13.57
N LEU A 62 -10.38 2.70 14.51
CA LEU A 62 -9.56 1.54 14.19
C LEU A 62 -10.43 0.43 13.60
N VAL A 63 -9.85 -0.35 12.71
CA VAL A 63 -10.50 -1.50 12.10
C VAL A 63 -9.68 -2.75 12.42
N ASP A 64 -10.22 -3.93 12.20
CA ASP A 64 -9.42 -5.13 12.37
C ASP A 64 -8.33 -5.21 11.29
N TYR A 65 -7.30 -6.01 11.57
CA TYR A 65 -6.12 -6.06 10.71
C TYR A 65 -6.45 -6.49 9.28
N ALA A 66 -7.32 -7.50 9.13
CA ALA A 66 -7.68 -7.99 7.80
C ALA A 66 -8.39 -6.90 6.98
N ASN A 67 -9.25 -6.11 7.61
CA ASN A 67 -9.92 -5.00 6.93
C ASN A 67 -8.95 -3.89 6.56
N LEU A 68 -7.94 -3.63 7.38
CA LEU A 68 -6.90 -2.66 7.06
C LEU A 68 -6.10 -3.11 5.84
N VAL A 69 -5.62 -4.34 5.84
CA VAL A 69 -4.81 -4.89 4.74
C VAL A 69 -5.61 -4.92 3.45
N GLY A 70 -6.84 -5.44 3.50
CA GLY A 70 -7.71 -5.52 2.33
C GLY A 70 -8.10 -4.16 1.78
N GLY A 71 -8.35 -3.20 2.67
CA GLY A 71 -8.65 -1.82 2.26
C GLY A 71 -7.47 -1.10 1.63
N ALA A 72 -6.24 -1.48 1.98
CA ALA A 72 -5.02 -0.88 1.45
C ALA A 72 -4.60 -1.44 0.09
N LYS A 73 -5.21 -2.51 -0.39
CA LYS A 73 -4.85 -3.18 -1.65
C LYS A 73 -4.72 -2.23 -2.86
N PRO A 74 -5.54 -1.19 -3.02
CA PRO A 74 -5.37 -0.26 -4.13
C PRO A 74 -4.01 0.43 -4.18
N ILE A 75 -3.32 0.56 -3.06
CA ILE A 75 -2.03 1.26 -2.99
C ILE A 75 -0.92 0.46 -3.66
N PRO A 76 -0.65 -0.81 -3.31
CA PRO A 76 0.32 -1.61 -4.07
C PRO A 76 -0.04 -1.70 -5.56
N ASP A 77 -1.32 -1.83 -5.90
CA ASP A 77 -1.75 -1.88 -7.30
C ASP A 77 -1.34 -0.60 -8.05
N ALA A 78 -1.52 0.56 -7.43
CA ALA A 78 -1.11 1.84 -8.03
C ALA A 78 0.42 1.95 -8.15
N LEU A 79 1.16 1.48 -7.15
CA LEU A 79 2.63 1.49 -7.19
C LEU A 79 3.18 0.60 -8.31
N ILE A 80 2.56 -0.55 -8.55
CA ILE A 80 2.91 -1.41 -9.68
C ILE A 80 2.69 -0.67 -11.00
N ARG A 81 1.53 -0.04 -11.14
CA ARG A 81 1.19 0.74 -12.33
C ARG A 81 2.17 1.88 -12.59
N LEU A 82 2.69 2.49 -11.54
CA LEU A 82 3.69 3.57 -11.64
C LEU A 82 5.11 3.07 -11.87
N GLY A 83 5.35 1.77 -11.77
CA GLY A 83 6.68 1.19 -11.92
C GLY A 83 7.53 1.23 -10.65
N TRP A 84 6.97 1.65 -9.53
CA TRP A 84 7.69 1.73 -8.25
C TRP A 84 7.74 0.40 -7.51
N LEU A 85 6.98 -0.56 -7.97
CA LEU A 85 6.93 -1.91 -7.43
C LEU A 85 6.82 -2.87 -8.59
N LYS A 86 7.63 -3.94 -8.62
CA LYS A 86 7.60 -4.91 -9.72
C LYS A 86 6.28 -5.68 -9.74
N ASP A 87 5.95 -6.32 -8.63
CA ASP A 87 4.65 -6.91 -8.38
C ASP A 87 4.49 -7.08 -6.86
N ASP A 88 3.35 -7.54 -6.42
CA ASP A 88 3.04 -7.65 -4.99
C ASP A 88 3.33 -9.04 -4.42
N SER A 89 4.03 -9.91 -5.16
CA SER A 89 4.41 -11.22 -4.66
C SER A 89 5.46 -11.12 -3.55
N PRO A 90 5.55 -12.11 -2.65
CA PRO A 90 6.49 -12.06 -1.51
C PRO A 90 7.95 -11.93 -1.91
N ARG A 91 8.31 -12.32 -3.12
CA ARG A 91 9.69 -12.18 -3.62
C ARG A 91 10.07 -10.71 -3.83
N TRP A 92 9.12 -9.88 -4.22
CA TRP A 92 9.37 -8.50 -4.63
C TRP A 92 8.84 -7.46 -3.67
N PHE A 93 7.90 -7.84 -2.80
CA PHE A 93 7.22 -6.86 -1.97
C PHE A 93 6.89 -7.42 -0.60
N HIS A 94 7.19 -6.64 0.42
CA HIS A 94 6.73 -6.87 1.78
C HIS A 94 6.20 -5.56 2.34
N CYS A 95 5.01 -5.61 2.92
CA CYS A 95 4.42 -4.43 3.54
C CYS A 95 4.05 -4.72 5.00
N ASP A 96 4.49 -3.84 5.89
CA ASP A 96 4.05 -3.84 7.27
C ASP A 96 2.95 -2.80 7.42
N TYR A 97 1.83 -3.19 8.00
CA TYR A 97 0.66 -2.34 8.13
C TYR A 97 0.48 -1.92 9.58
N PHE A 98 0.32 -0.62 9.79
CA PHE A 98 0.09 -0.03 11.11
C PHE A 98 -1.12 0.89 11.06
N GLN A 99 -1.82 1.01 12.17
CA GLN A 99 -2.89 1.99 12.27
C GLN A 99 -2.79 2.76 13.59
N PHE A 100 -3.20 4.01 13.55
CA PHE A 100 -3.16 4.91 14.68
C PHE A 100 -4.45 5.70 14.74
N GLN A 101 -5.01 5.82 15.95
CA GLN A 101 -6.22 6.58 16.14
C GLN A 101 -5.89 8.06 16.29
N VAL A 102 -6.54 8.90 15.49
CA VAL A 102 -6.32 10.35 15.48
C VAL A 102 -7.65 11.08 15.32
N PRO A 103 -7.70 12.39 15.64
CA PRO A 103 -8.85 13.20 15.28
C PRO A 103 -9.06 13.25 13.76
N LYS A 104 -10.28 13.47 13.33
CA LYS A 104 -10.64 13.44 11.90
C LYS A 104 -9.77 14.37 11.05
N ALA A 105 -9.44 15.54 11.54
CA ALA A 105 -8.62 16.49 10.80
C ALA A 105 -7.19 15.98 10.53
N GLU A 106 -6.75 14.95 11.25
CA GLU A 106 -5.42 14.38 11.11
C GLU A 106 -5.41 13.05 10.36
N GLU A 107 -6.56 12.62 9.82
CA GLU A 107 -6.63 11.39 9.03
C GLU A 107 -5.74 11.50 7.80
N ARG A 108 -4.93 10.46 7.60
CA ARG A 108 -4.00 10.39 6.47
C ARG A 108 -3.44 8.99 6.36
N THR A 109 -2.70 8.77 5.29
CA THR A 109 -1.89 7.56 5.11
C THR A 109 -0.45 7.97 4.86
N GLU A 110 0.48 7.32 5.53
CA GLU A 110 1.91 7.52 5.30
C GLU A 110 2.51 6.24 4.77
N LEU A 111 3.34 6.36 3.74
CA LEU A 111 4.08 5.25 3.16
C LEU A 111 5.56 5.54 3.31
N GLU A 112 6.30 4.58 3.82
CA GLU A 112 7.74 4.68 3.94
C GLU A 112 8.36 3.50 3.20
N PHE A 113 9.25 3.79 2.24
CA PHE A 113 9.96 2.77 1.48
C PHE A 113 11.28 2.49 2.17
N LEU A 114 11.54 1.21 2.42
CA LEU A 114 12.70 0.76 3.18
C LEU A 114 13.58 -0.13 2.30
N PRO A 115 14.92 -0.06 2.47
CA PRO A 115 15.80 -0.99 1.79
C PRO A 115 15.48 -2.41 2.21
N TRP A 116 15.51 -3.34 1.24
CA TRP A 116 15.22 -4.74 1.52
C TRP A 116 15.91 -5.60 0.49
N SER A 117 16.59 -6.65 0.94
CA SER A 117 17.29 -7.59 0.06
C SER A 117 16.37 -8.66 -0.55
N GLY A 118 15.10 -8.64 -0.14
CA GLY A 118 14.14 -9.63 -0.60
C GLY A 118 14.08 -10.84 0.33
N GLN A 119 13.06 -11.66 0.14
CA GLN A 119 12.90 -12.90 0.86
C GLN A 119 13.57 -14.02 0.07
N GLU A 120 14.36 -14.84 0.75
CA GLU A 120 14.90 -16.04 0.16
C GLU A 120 13.80 -17.10 0.06
N PHE A 121 13.81 -17.83 -1.04
CA PHE A 121 12.89 -18.92 -1.29
C PHE A 121 13.69 -20.19 -1.55
N ASP A 122 13.33 -21.26 -0.84
CA ASP A 122 13.85 -22.59 -1.09
C ASP A 122 12.91 -23.27 -2.09
N ASP A 123 13.31 -23.27 -3.36
CA ASP A 123 12.52 -23.83 -4.43
C ASP A 123 12.39 -25.36 -4.33
N ASP A 124 13.23 -26.00 -3.51
CA ASP A 124 13.20 -27.44 -3.26
C ASP A 124 12.38 -27.80 -2.03
N ALA A 125 11.86 -26.81 -1.29
CA ALA A 125 11.06 -27.06 -0.10
C ALA A 125 9.73 -27.71 -0.48
N PRO A 126 9.26 -28.66 0.31
CA PRO A 126 7.94 -29.24 0.07
C PRO A 126 6.84 -28.20 0.23
N ALA A 127 5.83 -28.31 -0.60
CA ALA A 127 4.68 -27.40 -0.60
C ALA A 127 3.85 -27.54 0.69
#